data_04048f5774875bbfc0e615d06b086f67
#
_entry.id   04048f5774875bbfc0e615d06b086f67
#
_cell.length_a   1.000
_cell.length_b   1.000
_cell.length_c   1.000
_cell.angle_alpha   90.00
_cell.angle_beta   90.00
_cell.angle_gamma   90.00
#
_symmetry.space_group_name_H-M   'P 1'
#
loop_
_entity.id
_entity.type
_entity.pdbx_description
1 polymer ?
#
loop_
_entity_poly.entity_id
_entity_poly.type
_entity_poly.pdbx_seq_one_letter_code
_entity_poly.pdbx_strand_id
1 'polypeptide(L)'
;MTREDLIDRLWVKAEPLFFATKDEFVSGLSDWDIYPVADASGAVVVIVATNGPYMHFETTETGRPITRRIVHRVLDPLIEKFGYAVTKTPKTELRQRRFNELIGFVVVGEDEYDIHYRIERVRGGPVH
;
A
#
# COMPACT_ATOMS: atom_id res chain seq x y z
N MET A 1 8.06 16.39 3.60
CA MET A 1 6.72 15.91 3.97
C MET A 1 6.80 15.24 5.33
N THR A 2 6.07 15.74 6.31
CA THR A 2 6.09 15.17 7.66
C THR A 2 5.22 13.91 7.73
N ARG A 3 5.41 13.12 8.79
CA ARG A 3 4.55 11.97 9.06
C ARG A 3 3.07 12.37 9.16
N GLU A 4 2.79 13.51 9.79
CA GLU A 4 1.43 14.03 9.92
C GLU A 4 0.82 14.35 8.55
N ASP A 5 1.59 14.95 7.65
CA ASP A 5 1.15 15.22 6.28
C ASP A 5 0.79 13.94 5.53
N LEU A 6 1.61 12.89 5.70
CA LEU A 6 1.38 11.60 5.07
C LEU A 6 0.11 10.93 5.61
N ILE A 7 -0.09 10.98 6.92
CA ILE A 7 -1.27 10.43 7.57
C ILE A 7 -2.53 11.17 7.11
N ASP A 8 -2.47 12.49 6.99
CA ASP A 8 -3.59 13.29 6.51
C ASP A 8 -4.00 12.88 5.10
N ARG A 9 -3.04 12.62 4.22
CA ARG A 9 -3.32 12.14 2.86
C ARG A 9 -3.93 10.75 2.85
N LEU A 10 -3.44 9.86 3.70
CA LEU A 10 -4.03 8.52 3.85
C LEU A 10 -5.46 8.60 4.37
N TRP A 11 -5.73 9.52 5.30
CA TRP A 11 -7.05 9.71 5.87
C TRP A 11 -8.06 10.17 4.82
N VAL A 12 -7.69 11.06 3.92
CA VAL A 12 -8.57 11.52 2.83
C VAL A 12 -9.10 10.34 2.01
N LYS A 13 -8.25 9.33 1.76
CA LYS A 13 -8.64 8.11 1.03
C LYS A 13 -9.41 7.12 1.90
N ALA A 14 -9.06 7.01 3.17
CA ALA A 14 -9.63 6.03 4.09
C ALA A 14 -10.98 6.46 4.67
N GLU A 15 -11.20 7.76 4.85
CA GLU A 15 -12.39 8.29 5.51
C GLU A 15 -13.71 7.73 4.97
N PRO A 16 -13.93 7.68 3.65
CA PRO A 16 -15.20 7.15 3.12
C PRO A 16 -15.44 5.67 3.41
N LEU A 17 -14.37 4.93 3.74
CA LEU A 17 -14.41 3.49 3.96
C LEU A 17 -14.23 3.10 5.42
N PHE A 18 -14.00 4.08 6.29
CA PHE A 18 -13.61 3.86 7.68
C PHE A 18 -14.76 4.25 8.61
N PHE A 19 -15.11 3.36 9.53
CA PHE A 19 -16.24 3.56 10.45
C PHE A 19 -15.82 4.14 11.79
N ALA A 20 -14.69 4.84 11.83
CA ALA A 20 -14.12 5.42 13.04
C ALA A 20 -13.67 6.86 12.80
N THR A 21 -13.26 7.53 13.86
CA THR A 21 -12.79 8.91 13.78
C THR A 21 -11.35 8.99 13.24
N LYS A 22 -10.94 10.19 12.83
CA LYS A 22 -9.55 10.42 12.43
C LYS A 22 -8.58 10.10 13.57
N ASP A 23 -8.93 10.44 14.81
CA ASP A 23 -8.07 10.14 15.96
C ASP A 23 -7.85 8.65 16.15
N GLU A 24 -8.88 7.84 15.96
CA GLU A 24 -8.78 6.39 15.99
C GLU A 24 -7.91 5.86 14.85
N PHE A 25 -8.03 6.43 13.67
CA PHE A 25 -7.19 6.10 12.52
C PHE A 25 -5.73 6.40 12.79
N VAL A 26 -5.42 7.60 13.30
CA VAL A 26 -4.05 8.01 13.66
C VAL A 26 -3.49 7.09 14.73
N SER A 27 -4.28 6.79 15.76
CA SER A 27 -3.88 5.88 16.83
C SER A 27 -3.59 4.47 16.31
N GLY A 28 -4.40 3.98 15.37
CA GLY A 28 -4.21 2.67 14.75
C GLY A 28 -2.92 2.56 13.94
N LEU A 29 -2.37 3.70 13.49
CA LEU A 29 -1.12 3.75 12.73
C LEU A 29 0.11 4.01 13.59
N SER A 30 -0.03 4.08 14.93
CA SER A 30 1.08 4.44 15.82
C SER A 30 2.30 3.54 15.68
N ASP A 31 2.11 2.24 15.40
CA ASP A 31 3.18 1.26 15.25
C ASP A 31 3.61 1.05 13.80
N TRP A 32 3.06 1.82 12.87
CA TRP A 32 3.36 1.69 11.46
C TRP A 32 4.42 2.69 11.00
N ASP A 33 5.32 2.24 10.15
CA ASP A 33 6.22 3.11 9.42
C ASP A 33 5.47 3.67 8.21
N ILE A 34 5.57 4.98 8.01
CA ILE A 34 4.89 5.65 6.90
C ILE A 34 5.91 6.49 6.14
N TYR A 35 5.99 6.30 4.83
CA TYR A 35 6.97 7.01 4.01
C TYR A 35 6.44 7.27 2.60
N PRO A 36 6.90 8.37 1.98
CA PRO A 36 6.55 8.67 0.59
C PRO A 36 7.52 7.97 -0.38
N VAL A 37 7.04 7.64 -1.57
CA VAL A 37 7.88 7.13 -2.66
C VAL A 37 7.71 8.04 -3.87
N ALA A 38 8.82 8.59 -4.34
CA ALA A 38 8.86 9.48 -5.51
C ALA A 38 9.28 8.71 -6.76
N ASP A 39 8.80 9.17 -7.92
CA ASP A 39 9.28 8.68 -9.20
C ASP A 39 10.57 9.40 -9.61
N ALA A 40 11.07 9.11 -10.81
CA ALA A 40 12.31 9.68 -11.33
C ALA A 40 12.26 11.22 -11.47
N SER A 41 11.08 11.81 -11.58
CA SER A 41 10.90 13.27 -11.64
C SER A 41 10.97 13.95 -10.27
N GLY A 42 10.96 13.16 -9.18
CA GLY A 42 10.88 13.67 -7.82
C GLY A 42 9.45 13.86 -7.31
N ALA A 43 8.44 13.56 -8.12
CA ALA A 43 7.05 13.64 -7.69
C ALA A 43 6.71 12.44 -6.81
N VAL A 44 6.10 12.70 -5.64
CA VAL A 44 5.61 11.64 -4.76
C VAL A 44 4.37 11.01 -5.40
N VAL A 45 4.47 9.75 -5.76
CA VAL A 45 3.40 9.04 -6.48
C VAL A 45 2.65 8.04 -5.59
N VAL A 46 3.25 7.62 -4.48
CA VAL A 46 2.61 6.69 -3.56
C VAL A 46 3.06 6.97 -2.13
N ILE A 47 2.16 6.73 -1.19
CA ILE A 47 2.45 6.75 0.25
C ILE A 47 2.32 5.31 0.75
N VAL A 48 3.35 4.84 1.44
CA VAL A 48 3.43 3.46 1.92
C VAL A 48 3.38 3.44 3.44
N ALA A 49 2.59 2.53 3.98
CA ALA A 49 2.55 2.22 5.41
C ALA A 49 2.93 0.76 5.61
N THR A 50 3.85 0.46 6.52
CA THR A 50 4.28 -0.92 6.79
C THR A 50 4.31 -1.21 8.28
N ASN A 51 4.00 -2.47 8.62
CA ASN A 51 4.13 -3.00 9.98
C ASN A 51 4.52 -4.49 9.84
N GLY A 52 5.82 -4.79 9.97
CA GLY A 52 6.34 -6.11 9.63
C GLY A 52 6.07 -6.41 8.15
N PRO A 53 5.56 -7.61 7.81
CA PRO A 53 5.21 -7.95 6.44
C PRO A 53 3.90 -7.33 5.97
N TYR A 54 3.13 -6.71 6.87
CA TYR A 54 1.89 -6.03 6.52
C TYR A 54 2.20 -4.69 5.86
N MET A 55 1.53 -4.42 4.74
CA MET A 55 1.72 -3.17 4.03
C MET A 55 0.41 -2.65 3.48
N HIS A 56 0.37 -1.33 3.34
CA HIS A 56 -0.70 -0.64 2.67
C HIS A 56 -0.08 0.49 1.86
N PHE A 57 -0.61 0.76 0.67
CA PHE A 57 -0.15 1.90 -0.10
C PHE A 57 -1.32 2.62 -0.76
N GLU A 58 -1.17 3.93 -0.87
CA GLU A 58 -2.16 4.79 -1.51
C GLU A 58 -1.49 5.63 -2.58
N THR A 59 -2.14 5.74 -3.73
CA THR A 59 -1.69 6.64 -4.78
C THR A 59 -1.94 8.09 -4.38
N THR A 60 -1.06 8.97 -4.83
CA THR A 60 -1.25 10.41 -4.65
C THR A 60 -2.06 11.00 -5.80
N GLU A 61 -2.38 12.28 -5.70
CA GLU A 61 -3.19 13.00 -6.68
C GLU A 61 -2.42 13.43 -7.94
N THR A 62 -1.17 13.00 -8.10
CA THR A 62 -0.33 13.42 -9.21
C THR A 62 -0.81 12.92 -10.57
N GLY A 63 -1.64 11.87 -10.59
CA GLY A 63 -2.07 11.20 -11.81
C GLY A 63 -0.94 10.47 -12.54
N ARG A 64 0.26 10.42 -11.97
CA ARG A 64 1.41 9.75 -12.56
C ARG A 64 1.33 8.24 -12.33
N PRO A 65 1.79 7.42 -13.29
CA PRO A 65 1.70 5.97 -13.16
C PRO A 65 2.64 5.44 -12.08
N ILE A 66 2.21 4.36 -11.42
CA ILE A 66 3.07 3.58 -10.56
C ILE A 66 3.80 2.58 -11.44
N THR A 67 5.09 2.79 -11.62
CA THR A 67 5.91 1.93 -12.47
C THR A 67 6.28 0.64 -11.75
N ARG A 68 6.69 -0.35 -12.53
CA ARG A 68 7.20 -1.60 -12.00
C ARG A 68 8.40 -1.40 -11.07
N ARG A 69 9.25 -0.42 -11.38
CA ARG A 69 10.38 -0.04 -10.55
C ARG A 69 9.94 0.42 -9.16
N ILE A 70 8.87 1.21 -9.09
CA ILE A 70 8.29 1.66 -7.81
C ILE A 70 7.72 0.47 -7.04
N VAL A 71 7.01 -0.42 -7.70
CA VAL A 71 6.48 -1.64 -7.08
C VAL A 71 7.60 -2.46 -6.43
N HIS A 72 8.71 -2.68 -7.14
CA HIS A 72 9.88 -3.38 -6.60
C HIS A 72 10.49 -2.63 -5.42
N ARG A 73 10.61 -1.32 -5.51
CA ARG A 73 11.17 -0.51 -4.42
C ARG A 73 10.36 -0.65 -3.13
N VAL A 74 9.05 -0.79 -3.24
CA VAL A 74 8.16 -0.95 -2.07
C VAL A 74 8.18 -2.38 -1.55
N LEU A 75 8.06 -3.37 -2.42
CA LEU A 75 7.83 -4.76 -2.03
C LEU A 75 9.10 -5.59 -1.82
N ASP A 76 10.16 -5.35 -2.59
CA ASP A 76 11.37 -6.15 -2.47
C ASP A 76 11.97 -6.15 -1.07
N PRO A 77 12.06 -5.01 -0.36
CA PRO A 77 12.59 -5.02 1.01
C PRO A 77 11.76 -5.87 1.97
N LEU A 78 10.44 -5.89 1.81
CA LEU A 78 9.56 -6.70 2.66
C LEU A 78 9.70 -8.18 2.35
N ILE A 79 9.70 -8.53 1.07
CA ILE A 79 9.85 -9.92 0.64
C ILE A 79 11.24 -10.45 1.03
N GLU A 80 12.28 -9.65 0.88
CA GLU A 80 13.64 -10.02 1.26
C GLU A 80 13.76 -10.25 2.76
N LYS A 81 13.16 -9.39 3.56
CA LYS A 81 13.24 -9.47 5.03
C LYS A 81 12.34 -10.55 5.63
N PHE A 82 11.11 -10.68 5.14
CA PHE A 82 10.09 -11.54 5.73
C PHE A 82 9.74 -12.78 4.89
N GLY A 83 10.17 -12.83 3.64
CA GLY A 83 9.80 -13.87 2.69
C GLY A 83 8.49 -13.60 1.95
N TYR A 84 7.72 -12.62 2.40
CA TYR A 84 6.42 -12.28 1.82
C TYR A 84 5.97 -10.91 2.29
N ALA A 85 4.95 -10.38 1.63
CA ALA A 85 4.20 -9.22 2.11
C ALA A 85 2.70 -9.53 2.03
N VAL A 86 1.92 -8.92 2.91
CA VAL A 86 0.47 -9.09 2.94
C VAL A 86 -0.21 -7.73 2.97
N THR A 87 -1.37 -7.66 2.36
CA THR A 87 -2.23 -6.48 2.38
C THR A 87 -3.69 -6.90 2.36
N LYS A 88 -4.56 -5.96 2.68
CA LYS A 88 -6.00 -6.17 2.51
C LYS A 88 -6.58 -5.00 1.74
N THR A 89 -7.60 -5.26 0.95
CA THR A 89 -8.24 -4.26 0.10
C THR A 89 -9.76 -4.40 0.21
N PRO A 90 -10.49 -3.30 0.39
CA PRO A 90 -11.94 -3.36 0.42
C PRO A 90 -12.51 -4.05 -0.82
N LYS A 91 -13.50 -4.91 -0.63
CA LYS A 91 -14.13 -5.67 -1.73
C LYS A 91 -14.66 -4.76 -2.84
N THR A 92 -15.06 -3.55 -2.50
CA THR A 92 -15.61 -2.56 -3.43
C THR A 92 -14.54 -1.83 -4.24
N GLU A 93 -13.28 -1.91 -3.85
CA GLU A 93 -12.17 -1.21 -4.51
C GLU A 93 -11.61 -2.06 -5.66
N LEU A 94 -12.39 -2.16 -6.75
CA LEU A 94 -12.07 -3.06 -7.87
C LEU A 94 -10.76 -2.71 -8.58
N ARG A 95 -10.44 -1.42 -8.72
CA ARG A 95 -9.18 -0.98 -9.35
C ARG A 95 -7.97 -1.42 -8.54
N GLN A 96 -8.02 -1.26 -7.23
CA GLN A 96 -6.95 -1.68 -6.33
C GLN A 96 -6.79 -3.20 -6.34
N ARG A 97 -7.91 -3.93 -6.32
CA ARG A 97 -7.90 -5.39 -6.39
C ARG A 97 -7.24 -5.88 -7.68
N ARG A 98 -7.60 -5.27 -8.81
CA ARG A 98 -7.01 -5.60 -10.11
C ARG A 98 -5.51 -5.29 -10.14
N PHE A 99 -5.12 -4.16 -9.59
CA PHE A 99 -3.70 -3.78 -9.50
C PHE A 99 -2.91 -4.78 -8.64
N ASN A 100 -3.44 -5.17 -7.49
CA ASN A 100 -2.79 -6.16 -6.62
C ASN A 100 -2.52 -7.46 -7.37
N GLU A 101 -3.52 -7.97 -8.07
CA GLU A 101 -3.40 -9.21 -8.85
C GLU A 101 -2.39 -9.07 -9.99
N LEU A 102 -2.40 -7.91 -10.64
CA LEU A 102 -1.49 -7.63 -11.76
C LEU A 102 -0.02 -7.68 -11.33
N ILE A 103 0.31 -7.17 -10.14
CA ILE A 103 1.69 -7.13 -9.66
C ILE A 103 2.15 -8.43 -8.99
N GLY A 104 1.24 -9.36 -8.74
CA GLY A 104 1.59 -10.69 -8.24
C GLY A 104 0.97 -11.09 -6.91
N PHE A 105 0.15 -10.24 -6.28
CA PHE A 105 -0.59 -10.63 -5.09
C PHE A 105 -1.63 -11.71 -5.44
N VAL A 106 -1.76 -12.68 -4.55
CA VAL A 106 -2.79 -13.72 -4.64
C VAL A 106 -3.74 -13.62 -3.47
N VAL A 107 -5.00 -13.93 -3.69
CA VAL A 107 -6.02 -13.95 -2.65
C VAL A 107 -5.73 -15.13 -1.71
N VAL A 108 -5.65 -14.85 -0.41
CA VAL A 108 -5.45 -15.88 0.63
C VAL A 108 -6.63 -15.98 1.60
N GLY A 109 -7.58 -15.06 1.50
CA GLY A 109 -8.78 -15.08 2.32
C GLY A 109 -9.61 -13.84 2.12
N GLU A 110 -10.71 -13.78 2.83
CA GLU A 110 -11.57 -12.60 2.88
C GLU A 110 -12.32 -12.55 4.20
N ASP A 111 -12.74 -11.36 4.58
CA ASP A 111 -13.68 -11.16 5.67
C ASP A 111 -14.91 -10.41 5.15
N GLU A 112 -15.71 -9.82 6.03
CA GLU A 112 -16.96 -9.16 5.64
C GLU A 112 -16.73 -8.01 4.65
N TYR A 113 -15.64 -7.25 4.84
CA TYR A 113 -15.40 -6.02 4.08
C TYR A 113 -14.22 -6.11 3.12
N ASP A 114 -13.22 -6.94 3.42
CA ASP A 114 -11.93 -6.93 2.73
C ASP A 114 -11.56 -8.26 2.09
N ILE A 115 -10.78 -8.16 1.02
CA ILE A 115 -10.05 -9.29 0.45
C ILE A 115 -8.62 -9.25 0.99
N HIS A 116 -8.10 -10.38 1.44
CA HIS A 116 -6.75 -10.52 1.96
C HIS A 116 -5.83 -11.09 0.89
N TYR A 117 -4.69 -10.43 0.68
CA TYR A 117 -3.72 -10.74 -0.36
C TYR A 117 -2.35 -11.03 0.23
N ARG A 118 -1.61 -11.91 -0.44
CA ARG A 118 -0.22 -12.22 -0.11
C ARG A 118 0.62 -12.25 -1.39
N ILE A 119 1.85 -11.75 -1.29
CA ILE A 119 2.82 -11.80 -2.39
C ILE A 119 4.15 -12.35 -1.87
N GLU A 120 4.75 -13.28 -2.61
CA GLU A 120 6.09 -13.81 -2.33
C GLU A 120 7.09 -13.39 -3.40
N ARG A 121 6.60 -12.93 -4.55
CA ARG A 121 7.42 -12.53 -5.68
C ARG A 121 6.64 -11.57 -6.57
N VAL A 122 7.25 -10.45 -6.90
CA VAL A 122 6.65 -9.49 -7.84
C VAL A 122 6.62 -10.11 -9.23
N ARG A 123 5.45 -10.04 -9.87
CA ARG A 123 5.26 -10.59 -11.21
C ARG A 123 6.15 -9.87 -12.22
N GLY A 124 6.72 -10.63 -13.17
CA GLY A 124 7.60 -10.09 -14.19
C GLY A 124 9.08 -10.09 -13.80
N GLY A 125 9.39 -10.56 -12.58
CA GLY A 125 10.78 -10.70 -12.12
C GLY A 125 11.46 -9.38 -11.77
N PRO A 126 12.77 -9.42 -11.49
CA PRO A 126 13.51 -8.25 -11.06
C PRO A 126 13.62 -7.19 -12.16
N VAL A 127 13.72 -5.92 -11.74
CA VAL A 127 13.98 -4.79 -12.62
C VAL A 127 15.49 -4.50 -12.59
N HIS A 128 16.06 -4.46 -13.76
CA HIS A 128 17.50 -4.17 -13.94
C HIS A 128 17.74 -2.72 -14.31
#